data_ab547dc2cbae73c7ff7aa598a3c39cd3
#
_entry.id   ab547dc2cbae73c7ff7aa598a3c39cd3
#
_cell.length_a   1.000
_cell.length_b   1.000
_cell.length_c   1.000
_cell.angle_alpha   90.00
_cell.angle_beta   90.00
_cell.angle_gamma   90.00
#
_symmetry.space_group_name_H-M   'P 1'
#
loop_
_entity.id
_entity.type
_entity.pdbx_description
1 polymer ?
#
loop_
_entity_poly.entity_id
_entity_poly.type
_entity_poly.pdbx_seq_one_letter_code
_entity_poly.pdbx_strand_id
1 'polypeptide(L)'
;YNDSERPNYNVRGFAVDNIQIDGIASSYSGVSGSVIAMPVFDTAIYDHIEVLKGVNGLNTGLGEPSASINMVHKKPTQEFNAQLGASYDTFDGRRFTGDISGGLLADDKLNARLIVATSDGGTGKHYYEKNTTTISGSLTSKLTDQTQLTLGIDYQDDDPHGLGGGVPIFYSDGSQTSFSSEDNFGSMNWVRWQRELQNSYVYLDHNFNDRWKAKLSFSRQDLDAFAKTSYAYNGN
;
A
#
# COMPACT_ATOMS: atom_id res chain seq x y z
N TYR A 1 -12.03 5.86 -17.04
CA TYR A 1 -12.08 4.41 -16.93
C TYR A 1 -11.10 4.01 -15.84
N ASN A 2 -11.59 3.79 -14.63
CA ASN A 2 -10.76 3.29 -13.53
C ASN A 2 -10.97 1.78 -13.47
N ASP A 3 -9.93 1.01 -13.70
CA ASP A 3 -9.94 -0.39 -13.33
C ASP A 3 -9.47 -0.58 -11.87
N SER A 4 -9.71 -1.75 -11.35
CA SER A 4 -9.42 -2.08 -9.95
C SER A 4 -7.92 -2.06 -9.61
N GLU A 5 -7.07 -2.20 -10.62
CA GLU A 5 -5.62 -2.37 -10.42
C GLU A 5 -4.84 -1.05 -10.62
N ARG A 6 -5.54 0.03 -10.87
CA ARG A 6 -4.97 1.39 -11.01
C ARG A 6 -5.63 2.36 -10.05
N PRO A 7 -5.33 2.27 -8.75
CA PRO A 7 -5.91 3.18 -7.77
C PRO A 7 -5.48 4.62 -8.06
N ASN A 8 -6.46 5.51 -8.16
CA ASN A 8 -6.23 6.94 -8.26
C ASN A 8 -6.86 7.63 -7.05
N TYR A 9 -6.05 8.34 -6.31
CA TYR A 9 -6.52 9.16 -5.20
C TYR A 9 -6.75 10.58 -5.68
N ASN A 10 -7.92 11.14 -5.44
CA ASN A 10 -8.27 12.49 -5.85
C ASN A 10 -8.79 13.30 -4.67
N VAL A 11 -8.32 14.52 -4.54
CA VAL A 11 -8.78 15.48 -3.53
C VAL A 11 -9.12 16.80 -4.21
N ARG A 12 -10.36 17.25 -4.06
CA ARG A 12 -10.86 18.50 -4.64
C ARG A 12 -10.68 18.60 -6.17
N GLY A 13 -10.78 17.47 -6.87
CA GLY A 13 -10.65 17.42 -8.34
C GLY A 13 -9.22 17.27 -8.86
N PHE A 14 -8.21 17.29 -7.98
CA PHE A 14 -6.79 17.10 -8.35
C PHE A 14 -6.32 15.71 -7.93
N ALA A 15 -5.47 15.09 -8.73
CA ALA A 15 -4.84 13.82 -8.37
C ALA A 15 -3.86 14.02 -7.20
N VAL A 16 -3.78 13.02 -6.33
CA VAL A 16 -2.77 12.97 -5.27
C VAL A 16 -1.55 12.25 -5.84
N ASP A 17 -0.49 13.00 -6.05
CA ASP A 17 0.79 12.51 -6.58
C ASP A 17 1.89 12.41 -5.50
N ASN A 18 1.64 12.95 -4.31
CA ASN A 18 2.59 12.92 -3.21
C ASN A 18 2.21 11.84 -2.19
N ILE A 19 2.88 10.69 -2.30
CA ILE A 19 2.74 9.56 -1.37
C ILE A 19 4.06 9.42 -0.62
N GLN A 20 4.00 9.39 0.69
CA GLN A 20 5.14 9.29 1.59
C GLN A 20 5.01 8.05 2.47
N ILE A 21 6.15 7.52 2.88
CA ILE A 21 6.26 6.50 3.92
C ILE A 21 7.20 7.05 4.99
N ASP A 22 6.72 7.15 6.23
CA ASP A 22 7.42 7.76 7.39
C ASP A 22 7.98 9.16 7.11
N GLY A 23 7.27 9.94 6.27
CA GLY A 23 7.68 11.29 5.88
C GLY A 23 8.72 11.34 4.75
N ILE A 24 9.11 10.21 4.18
CA ILE A 24 10.00 10.15 3.01
C ILE A 24 9.13 9.97 1.76
N ALA A 25 9.37 10.82 0.75
CA ALA A 25 8.67 10.68 -0.53
C ALA A 25 8.98 9.31 -1.13
N SER A 26 7.92 8.54 -1.42
CA SER A 26 8.07 7.25 -2.07
C SER A 26 8.47 7.43 -3.53
N SER A 27 9.09 6.42 -4.14
CA SER A 27 9.43 6.40 -5.57
C SER A 27 8.18 6.47 -6.48
N TYR A 28 6.99 6.30 -5.89
CA TYR A 28 5.70 6.40 -6.58
C TYR A 28 5.11 7.81 -6.55
N SER A 29 5.72 8.73 -5.81
CA SER A 29 5.36 10.15 -5.86
C SER A 29 5.62 10.70 -7.25
N GLY A 30 4.60 11.33 -7.84
CA GLY A 30 4.69 11.93 -9.19
C GLY A 30 4.53 10.95 -10.36
N VAL A 31 4.30 9.67 -10.11
CA VAL A 31 4.00 8.67 -11.15
C VAL A 31 2.49 8.65 -11.43
N SER A 32 1.96 9.79 -11.82
CA SER A 32 0.59 9.89 -12.31
C SER A 32 0.49 9.27 -13.71
N GLY A 33 -0.32 8.25 -13.87
CA GLY A 33 -0.65 7.66 -15.16
C GLY A 33 0.26 6.54 -15.68
N SER A 34 1.31 6.15 -15.00
CA SER A 34 2.04 4.94 -15.34
C SER A 34 1.29 3.72 -14.81
N VAL A 35 0.78 3.01 -15.72
CA VAL A 35 -0.38 2.18 -15.66
C VAL A 35 -0.13 0.81 -15.01
N ILE A 36 1.11 0.35 -14.93
CA ILE A 36 1.41 -1.03 -14.54
C ILE A 36 1.98 -1.10 -13.13
N ALA A 37 2.61 -0.05 -12.66
CA ALA A 37 3.50 -0.07 -11.51
C ALA A 37 3.00 0.69 -10.26
N MET A 38 1.71 1.01 -10.14
CA MET A 38 1.20 1.58 -8.88
C MET A 38 0.98 0.45 -7.87
N PRO A 39 1.70 0.42 -6.74
CA PRO A 39 1.45 -0.57 -5.71
C PRO A 39 0.11 -0.31 -5.02
N VAL A 40 -0.54 -1.37 -4.61
CA VAL A 40 -1.64 -1.32 -3.64
C VAL A 40 -1.01 -1.63 -2.28
N PHE A 41 -0.99 -0.66 -1.38
CA PHE A 41 -0.37 -0.84 -0.07
C PHE A 41 -1.31 -1.57 0.88
N ASP A 42 -0.85 -2.66 1.49
CA ASP A 42 -1.56 -3.30 2.58
C ASP A 42 -1.44 -2.46 3.86
N THR A 43 -2.57 -2.10 4.43
CA THR A 43 -2.61 -1.23 5.61
C THR A 43 -2.23 -1.93 6.91
N ALA A 44 -2.07 -3.25 6.93
CA ALA A 44 -1.74 -4.01 8.14
C ALA A 44 -0.42 -3.58 8.79
N ILE A 45 0.55 -3.13 7.99
CA ILE A 45 1.90 -2.75 8.45
C ILE A 45 1.99 -1.31 8.96
N TYR A 46 0.94 -0.50 8.70
CA TYR A 46 0.92 0.92 9.10
C TYR A 46 0.11 1.13 10.38
N ASP A 47 0.59 2.01 11.24
CA ASP A 47 -0.08 2.44 12.46
C ASP A 47 -1.25 3.37 12.12
N HIS A 48 -0.98 4.33 11.26
CA HIS A 48 -1.97 5.28 10.76
C HIS A 48 -1.57 5.86 9.41
N ILE A 49 -2.55 6.48 8.75
CA ILE A 49 -2.39 7.18 7.49
C ILE A 49 -2.78 8.63 7.70
N GLU A 50 -1.86 9.54 7.42
CA GLU A 50 -2.06 10.98 7.49
C GLU A 50 -2.41 11.53 6.11
N VAL A 51 -3.47 12.32 6.02
CA VAL A 51 -3.85 13.01 4.77
C VAL A 51 -3.82 14.51 5.02
N LEU A 52 -2.81 15.16 4.49
CA LEU A 52 -2.64 16.61 4.59
C LEU A 52 -3.17 17.28 3.31
N LYS A 53 -4.31 17.97 3.43
CA LYS A 53 -5.01 18.60 2.31
C LYS A 53 -4.57 20.04 2.11
N GLY A 54 -4.34 20.43 0.86
CA GLY A 54 -4.05 21.80 0.48
C GLY A 54 -2.63 22.00 -0.04
N VAL A 55 -2.21 23.28 -0.14
CA VAL A 55 -0.88 23.67 -0.64
C VAL A 55 0.19 23.27 0.37
N ASN A 56 0.93 22.25 0.06
CA ASN A 56 1.91 21.61 0.96
C ASN A 56 3.36 21.82 0.49
N GLY A 57 3.58 22.75 -0.41
CA GLY A 57 4.88 22.95 -1.08
C GLY A 57 6.07 23.19 -0.16
N LEU A 58 5.83 23.68 1.08
CA LEU A 58 6.91 23.85 2.06
C LEU A 58 7.41 22.51 2.62
N ASN A 59 6.55 21.49 2.68
CA ASN A 59 6.88 20.20 3.25
C ASN A 59 7.13 19.11 2.18
N THR A 60 6.56 19.26 0.99
CA THR A 60 6.57 18.22 -0.04
C THR A 60 7.26 18.61 -1.33
N GLY A 61 7.71 19.88 -1.46
CA GLY A 61 8.34 20.37 -2.66
C GLY A 61 7.34 20.57 -3.80
N LEU A 62 7.71 20.15 -5.01
CA LEU A 62 6.88 20.22 -6.20
C LEU A 62 5.80 19.13 -6.18
N GLY A 63 4.58 19.48 -6.58
CA GLY A 63 3.45 18.55 -6.67
C GLY A 63 2.14 19.29 -6.91
N GLU A 64 1.08 18.54 -7.22
CA GLU A 64 -0.27 19.08 -7.40
C GLU A 64 -0.83 19.63 -6.08
N PRO A 65 -1.61 20.72 -6.10
CA PRO A 65 -2.17 21.35 -4.89
C PRO A 65 -3.37 20.59 -4.33
N SER A 66 -3.28 19.26 -4.27
CA SER A 66 -4.35 18.36 -3.85
C SER A 66 -4.24 17.95 -2.39
N ALA A 67 -3.37 17.03 -2.12
CA ALA A 67 -3.02 16.52 -0.80
C ALA A 67 -1.68 15.76 -0.86
N SER A 68 -1.08 15.53 0.31
CA SER A 68 -0.09 14.47 0.50
C SER A 68 -0.65 13.37 1.41
N ILE A 69 -0.30 12.14 1.11
CA ILE A 69 -0.63 10.95 1.91
C ILE A 69 0.67 10.47 2.54
N ASN A 70 0.72 10.36 3.86
CA ASN A 70 1.84 9.79 4.60
C ASN A 70 1.39 8.54 5.35
N MET A 71 1.99 7.41 5.04
CA MET A 71 1.76 6.14 5.72
C MET A 71 2.85 5.94 6.77
N VAL A 72 2.46 5.78 8.03
CA VAL A 72 3.38 5.67 9.16
C VAL A 72 3.45 4.22 9.62
N HIS A 73 4.65 3.61 9.56
CA HIS A 73 4.84 2.22 9.99
C HIS A 73 4.53 2.02 11.47
N LYS A 74 4.00 0.85 11.78
CA LYS A 74 3.92 0.36 13.16
C LYS A 74 5.33 0.14 13.71
N LYS A 75 5.64 0.76 14.84
CA LYS A 75 6.95 0.63 15.49
C LYS A 75 6.99 -0.57 16.44
N PRO A 76 8.16 -1.21 16.63
CA PRO A 76 8.36 -2.17 17.71
C PRO A 76 8.03 -1.59 19.09
N THR A 77 7.41 -2.40 19.93
CA THR A 77 7.05 -2.06 21.32
C THR A 77 7.99 -2.73 22.31
N GLN A 78 8.18 -2.13 23.48
CA GLN A 78 8.92 -2.75 24.58
C GLN A 78 8.13 -3.89 25.20
N GLU A 79 6.87 -3.63 25.51
CA GLU A 79 5.97 -4.62 26.06
C GLU A 79 5.58 -5.61 24.98
N PHE A 80 5.47 -6.87 25.39
CA PHE A 80 4.98 -7.91 24.50
C PHE A 80 3.53 -7.64 24.10
N ASN A 81 3.29 -7.59 22.81
CA ASN A 81 1.97 -7.45 22.22
C ASN A 81 1.82 -8.46 21.07
N ALA A 82 0.70 -9.16 21.05
CA ALA A 82 0.37 -10.07 19.97
C ALA A 82 -1.10 -9.91 19.60
N GLN A 83 -1.37 -9.74 18.31
CA GLN A 83 -2.71 -9.62 17.76
C GLN A 83 -2.89 -10.61 16.62
N LEU A 84 -4.02 -11.29 16.59
CA LEU A 84 -4.43 -12.16 15.50
C LEU A 84 -5.78 -11.69 14.99
N GLY A 85 -5.94 -11.64 13.70
CA GLY A 85 -7.19 -11.27 13.05
C GLY A 85 -7.54 -12.27 11.95
N ALA A 86 -8.83 -12.53 11.80
CA ALA A 86 -9.39 -13.29 10.70
C ALA A 86 -10.69 -12.63 10.26
N SER A 87 -10.92 -12.51 8.97
CA SER A 87 -12.18 -12.04 8.41
C SER A 87 -12.57 -12.87 7.19
N TYR A 88 -13.88 -12.93 6.97
CA TYR A 88 -14.48 -13.57 5.81
C TYR A 88 -15.61 -12.69 5.30
N ASP A 89 -15.74 -12.54 4.00
CA ASP A 89 -16.78 -11.75 3.39
C ASP A 89 -17.74 -12.58 2.52
N THR A 90 -18.79 -11.94 2.00
CA THR A 90 -19.84 -12.59 1.22
C THR A 90 -19.43 -12.98 -0.20
N PHE A 91 -18.24 -12.61 -0.63
CA PHE A 91 -17.68 -12.95 -1.93
C PHE A 91 -16.56 -14.01 -1.84
N ASP A 92 -16.58 -14.82 -0.77
CA ASP A 92 -15.55 -15.81 -0.44
C ASP A 92 -14.18 -15.22 -0.17
N GLY A 93 -14.09 -13.91 0.06
CA GLY A 93 -12.87 -13.24 0.46
C GLY A 93 -12.48 -13.60 1.89
N ARG A 94 -11.21 -13.96 2.08
CA ARG A 94 -10.64 -14.36 3.36
C ARG A 94 -9.44 -13.50 3.65
N ARG A 95 -9.29 -13.08 4.90
CA ARG A 95 -8.10 -12.36 5.33
C ARG A 95 -7.65 -12.86 6.69
N PHE A 96 -6.34 -13.07 6.82
CA PHE A 96 -5.69 -13.40 8.09
C PHE A 96 -4.60 -12.37 8.35
N THR A 97 -4.47 -11.96 9.61
CA THR A 97 -3.41 -11.05 10.06
C THR A 97 -2.80 -11.55 11.35
N GLY A 98 -1.50 -11.47 11.46
CA GLY A 98 -0.73 -11.70 12.68
C GLY A 98 0.23 -10.54 12.90
N ASP A 99 0.28 -10.02 14.11
CA ASP A 99 1.14 -8.91 14.49
C ASP A 99 1.71 -9.21 15.87
N ILE A 100 3.02 -9.37 15.97
CA ILE A 100 3.71 -9.65 17.21
C ILE A 100 4.84 -8.66 17.41
N SER A 101 4.93 -8.09 18.59
CA SER A 101 5.96 -7.12 18.96
C SER A 101 6.40 -7.31 20.41
N GLY A 102 7.64 -6.93 20.71
CA GLY A 102 8.15 -6.98 22.08
C GLY A 102 9.65 -6.70 22.17
N GLY A 103 10.12 -6.49 23.39
CA GLY A 103 11.52 -6.36 23.73
C GLY A 103 12.26 -7.69 23.59
N LEU A 104 13.38 -7.69 22.87
CA LEU A 104 14.30 -8.82 22.77
C LEU A 104 15.41 -8.72 23.81
N LEU A 105 15.77 -7.53 24.26
CA LEU A 105 16.74 -7.26 25.30
C LEU A 105 16.13 -6.33 26.36
N ALA A 106 16.64 -6.44 27.58
CA ALA A 106 16.22 -5.60 28.71
C ALA A 106 16.46 -4.11 28.42
N ASP A 107 15.77 -3.26 29.14
CA ASP A 107 15.94 -1.80 29.14
C ASP A 107 15.72 -1.15 27.77
N ASP A 108 14.78 -1.64 26.96
CA ASP A 108 14.48 -1.14 25.60
C ASP A 108 15.68 -1.14 24.64
N LYS A 109 16.72 -1.89 24.97
CA LYS A 109 17.93 -1.88 24.15
C LYS A 109 17.69 -2.45 22.76
N LEU A 110 16.78 -3.39 22.63
CA LEU A 110 16.39 -3.95 21.34
C LEU A 110 14.96 -4.42 21.38
N ASN A 111 14.12 -3.87 20.52
CA ASN A 111 12.72 -4.25 20.34
C ASN A 111 12.51 -4.73 18.91
N ALA A 112 11.62 -5.69 18.72
CA ALA A 112 11.27 -6.23 17.41
C ALA A 112 9.78 -6.24 17.17
N ARG A 113 9.38 -6.20 15.90
CA ARG A 113 8.01 -6.43 15.43
C ARG A 113 8.03 -7.24 14.16
N LEU A 114 7.09 -8.18 14.07
CA LEU A 114 6.81 -8.94 12.87
C LEU A 114 5.32 -8.88 12.59
N ILE A 115 4.97 -8.54 11.34
CA ILE A 115 3.60 -8.50 10.87
C ILE A 115 3.48 -9.37 9.64
N VAL A 116 2.44 -10.20 9.60
CA VAL A 116 2.08 -11.01 8.43
C VAL A 116 0.61 -10.77 8.15
N ALA A 117 0.27 -10.48 6.92
CA ALA A 117 -1.11 -10.39 6.47
C ALA A 117 -1.25 -11.14 5.14
N THR A 118 -2.31 -11.89 5.00
CA THR A 118 -2.66 -12.54 3.75
C THR A 118 -4.14 -12.40 3.49
N SER A 119 -4.50 -12.18 2.25
CA SER A 119 -5.89 -12.17 1.81
C SER A 119 -6.00 -12.89 0.47
N ASP A 120 -7.06 -13.65 0.33
CA ASP A 120 -7.42 -14.33 -0.90
C ASP A 120 -8.93 -14.34 -1.10
N GLY A 121 -9.37 -14.44 -2.33
CA GLY A 121 -10.75 -14.70 -2.68
C GLY A 121 -11.39 -13.75 -3.68
N GLY A 122 -12.65 -14.02 -3.95
CA GLY A 122 -13.46 -13.33 -4.94
C GLY A 122 -13.77 -11.87 -4.55
N THR A 123 -14.21 -11.14 -5.54
CA THR A 123 -14.57 -9.72 -5.41
C THR A 123 -16.04 -9.44 -5.77
N GLY A 124 -16.83 -10.49 -6.00
CA GLY A 124 -18.19 -10.39 -6.52
C GLY A 124 -18.25 -10.05 -8.01
N LYS A 125 -17.14 -10.15 -8.74
CA LYS A 125 -17.03 -9.98 -10.18
C LYS A 125 -16.57 -11.27 -10.82
N HIS A 126 -17.14 -11.66 -11.94
CA HIS A 126 -16.70 -12.84 -12.67
C HIS A 126 -15.22 -12.78 -13.06
N TYR A 127 -14.50 -13.87 -12.80
CA TYR A 127 -13.06 -14.02 -13.09
C TYR A 127 -12.14 -13.00 -12.39
N TYR A 128 -12.60 -12.34 -11.33
CA TYR A 128 -11.77 -11.39 -10.62
C TYR A 128 -11.59 -11.80 -9.16
N GLU A 129 -10.38 -12.21 -8.83
CA GLU A 129 -9.95 -12.62 -7.49
C GLU A 129 -8.75 -11.78 -7.08
N LYS A 130 -8.63 -11.50 -5.79
CA LYS A 130 -7.48 -10.80 -5.21
C LYS A 130 -6.73 -11.70 -4.25
N ASN A 131 -5.43 -11.82 -4.51
CA ASN A 131 -4.51 -12.54 -3.64
C ASN A 131 -3.40 -11.58 -3.23
N THR A 132 -3.23 -11.38 -1.93
CA THR A 132 -2.20 -10.48 -1.40
C THR A 132 -1.52 -11.15 -0.23
N THR A 133 -0.20 -11.09 -0.19
CA THR A 133 0.61 -11.49 0.97
C THR A 133 1.54 -10.35 1.33
N THR A 134 1.53 -9.97 2.60
CA THR A 134 2.38 -8.90 3.14
C THR A 134 3.13 -9.41 4.36
N ILE A 135 4.43 -9.17 4.39
CA ILE A 135 5.30 -9.49 5.53
C ILE A 135 6.11 -8.24 5.85
N SER A 136 6.11 -7.82 7.10
CA SER A 136 6.93 -6.70 7.58
C SER A 136 7.69 -7.09 8.83
N GLY A 137 8.99 -6.85 8.83
CA GLY A 137 9.85 -7.05 9.97
C GLY A 137 10.60 -5.77 10.33
N SER A 138 10.60 -5.38 11.60
CA SER A 138 11.35 -4.21 12.05
C SER A 138 12.03 -4.43 13.39
N LEU A 139 13.16 -3.76 13.56
CA LEU A 139 13.98 -3.72 14.77
C LEU A 139 14.23 -2.28 15.18
N THR A 140 14.11 -1.98 16.45
CA THR A 140 14.48 -0.69 17.02
C THR A 140 15.45 -0.90 18.17
N SER A 141 16.59 -0.23 18.11
CA SER A 141 17.64 -0.32 19.14
C SER A 141 17.96 1.06 19.70
N LYS A 142 17.98 1.19 21.02
CA LYS A 142 18.58 2.33 21.71
C LYS A 142 20.10 2.12 21.78
N LEU A 143 20.83 2.81 20.91
CA LEU A 143 22.29 2.77 20.92
C LEU A 143 22.86 3.54 22.11
N THR A 144 22.22 4.64 22.47
CA THR A 144 22.44 5.46 23.66
C THR A 144 21.10 6.04 24.13
N ASP A 145 21.06 6.70 25.27
CA ASP A 145 19.86 7.41 25.76
C ASP A 145 19.38 8.50 24.77
N GLN A 146 20.28 8.98 23.92
CA GLN A 146 20.01 10.05 22.95
C GLN A 146 19.90 9.56 21.52
N THR A 147 20.28 8.29 21.24
CA THR A 147 20.40 7.76 19.87
C THR A 147 19.62 6.48 19.71
N GLN A 148 18.69 6.49 18.75
CA GLN A 148 17.89 5.32 18.38
C GLN A 148 18.11 4.97 16.92
N LEU A 149 18.31 3.69 16.63
CA LEU A 149 18.40 3.12 15.31
C LEU A 149 17.17 2.26 15.06
N THR A 150 16.52 2.45 13.92
CA THR A 150 15.44 1.59 13.43
C THR A 150 15.82 1.00 12.09
N LEU A 151 15.64 -0.30 11.94
CA LEU A 151 15.82 -1.04 10.70
C LEU A 151 14.52 -1.75 10.36
N GLY A 152 14.17 -1.81 9.08
CA GLY A 152 12.99 -2.56 8.68
C GLY A 152 13.04 -3.02 7.24
N ILE A 153 12.25 -4.06 6.97
CA ILE A 153 12.00 -4.60 5.65
C ILE A 153 10.54 -4.98 5.53
N ASP A 154 9.93 -4.59 4.41
CA ASP A 154 8.59 -4.98 4.04
C ASP A 154 8.64 -5.70 2.70
N TYR A 155 7.85 -6.74 2.58
CA TYR A 155 7.60 -7.46 1.34
C TYR A 155 6.10 -7.56 1.14
N GLN A 156 5.64 -7.26 -0.05
CA GLN A 156 4.25 -7.45 -0.46
C GLN A 156 4.21 -8.06 -1.85
N ASP A 157 3.49 -9.16 -1.99
CA ASP A 157 3.08 -9.75 -3.26
C ASP A 157 1.57 -9.53 -3.41
N ASP A 158 1.19 -8.83 -4.46
CA ASP A 158 -0.20 -8.54 -4.84
C ASP A 158 -0.42 -9.16 -6.22
N ASP A 159 -1.15 -10.27 -6.25
CA ASP A 159 -1.35 -11.10 -7.43
C ASP A 159 -2.85 -11.27 -7.77
N PRO A 160 -3.52 -10.22 -8.24
CA PRO A 160 -4.89 -10.33 -8.72
C PRO A 160 -4.98 -11.12 -10.02
N HIS A 161 -5.97 -12.00 -10.07
CA HIS A 161 -6.38 -12.72 -11.27
C HIS A 161 -7.64 -12.08 -11.82
N GLY A 162 -7.67 -11.83 -13.13
CA GLY A 162 -8.73 -11.04 -13.74
C GLY A 162 -8.53 -9.54 -13.51
N LEU A 163 -9.53 -8.76 -13.85
CA LEU A 163 -9.59 -7.30 -13.67
C LEU A 163 -11.00 -6.90 -13.25
N GLY A 164 -11.09 -6.01 -12.26
CA GLY A 164 -12.35 -5.35 -11.93
C GLY A 164 -12.70 -4.26 -12.94
N GLY A 165 -13.00 -4.62 -14.18
CA GLY A 165 -13.46 -3.68 -15.21
C GLY A 165 -14.95 -3.35 -15.07
N GLY A 166 -15.37 -2.25 -15.65
CA GLY A 166 -16.80 -1.92 -15.77
C GLY A 166 -17.42 -2.52 -17.03
N VAL A 167 -18.74 -2.51 -17.08
CA VAL A 167 -19.53 -2.84 -18.28
C VAL A 167 -20.12 -1.57 -18.86
N PRO A 168 -20.35 -1.46 -20.18
CA PRO A 168 -21.05 -0.33 -20.76
C PRO A 168 -22.50 -0.30 -20.27
N ILE A 169 -23.00 0.89 -19.92
CA ILE A 169 -24.38 1.08 -19.45
C ILE A 169 -25.35 1.16 -20.63
N PHE A 170 -24.88 1.59 -21.81
CA PHE A 170 -25.66 1.75 -23.02
C PHE A 170 -25.02 1.03 -24.20
N TYR A 171 -25.83 0.48 -25.07
CA TYR A 171 -25.42 0.04 -26.41
C TYR A 171 -25.15 1.25 -27.32
N SER A 172 -24.53 1.01 -28.49
CA SER A 172 -24.24 2.06 -29.49
C SER A 172 -25.51 2.72 -30.07
N ASP A 173 -26.66 2.06 -30.00
CA ASP A 173 -27.95 2.58 -30.41
C ASP A 173 -28.67 3.42 -29.33
N GLY A 174 -28.00 3.59 -28.17
CA GLY A 174 -28.55 4.34 -27.03
C GLY A 174 -29.50 3.53 -26.12
N SER A 175 -29.77 2.28 -26.42
CA SER A 175 -30.54 1.43 -25.53
C SER A 175 -29.74 1.00 -24.32
N GLN A 176 -30.40 0.81 -23.19
CA GLN A 176 -29.77 0.39 -21.93
C GLN A 176 -29.37 -1.07 -22.00
N THR A 177 -28.17 -1.38 -21.52
CA THR A 177 -27.69 -2.76 -21.42
C THR A 177 -28.32 -3.49 -20.24
N SER A 178 -28.37 -4.83 -20.33
CA SER A 178 -28.93 -5.70 -19.29
C SER A 178 -27.87 -6.50 -18.54
N PHE A 179 -26.65 -5.96 -18.42
CA PHE A 179 -25.57 -6.64 -17.68
C PHE A 179 -25.88 -6.69 -16.18
N SER A 180 -25.48 -7.80 -15.55
CA SER A 180 -25.56 -7.94 -14.11
C SER A 180 -24.43 -7.16 -13.41
N SER A 181 -24.56 -6.98 -12.09
CA SER A 181 -23.50 -6.35 -11.28
C SER A 181 -22.23 -7.21 -11.22
N GLU A 182 -22.29 -8.49 -11.53
CA GLU A 182 -21.18 -9.43 -11.52
C GLU A 182 -20.45 -9.47 -12.87
N ASP A 183 -21.09 -8.99 -13.94
CA ASP A 183 -20.49 -8.96 -15.27
C ASP A 183 -19.30 -8.01 -15.33
N ASN A 184 -18.30 -8.45 -16.07
CA ASN A 184 -17.00 -7.79 -16.08
C ASN A 184 -16.35 -7.91 -17.47
N PHE A 185 -16.22 -6.77 -18.16
CA PHE A 185 -15.57 -6.72 -19.46
C PHE A 185 -14.05 -6.66 -19.33
N GLY A 186 -13.37 -7.43 -20.18
CA GLY A 186 -11.91 -7.50 -20.20
C GLY A 186 -11.32 -8.42 -19.15
N SER A 187 -12.14 -9.02 -18.29
CA SER A 187 -11.68 -10.03 -17.36
C SER A 187 -11.85 -11.44 -17.93
N MET A 188 -10.81 -12.21 -17.85
CA MET A 188 -10.77 -13.62 -18.26
C MET A 188 -9.89 -14.38 -17.28
N ASN A 189 -10.02 -15.68 -17.19
CA ASN A 189 -9.27 -16.55 -16.27
C ASN A 189 -7.73 -16.52 -16.45
N TRP A 190 -7.24 -16.02 -17.56
CA TRP A 190 -5.82 -15.89 -17.85
C TRP A 190 -5.27 -14.46 -17.65
N VAL A 191 -6.13 -13.50 -17.36
CA VAL A 191 -5.74 -12.11 -17.05
C VAL A 191 -5.09 -12.10 -15.68
N ARG A 192 -3.92 -11.47 -15.59
CA ARG A 192 -3.14 -11.40 -14.36
C ARG A 192 -2.43 -10.05 -14.27
N TRP A 193 -2.33 -9.51 -13.08
CA TRP A 193 -1.62 -8.26 -12.82
C TRP A 193 -0.87 -8.37 -11.49
N GLN A 194 0.31 -8.96 -11.53
CA GLN A 194 1.13 -9.17 -10.33
C GLN A 194 2.04 -7.97 -10.07
N ARG A 195 2.23 -7.66 -8.80
CA ARG A 195 3.16 -6.67 -8.30
C ARG A 195 3.84 -7.19 -7.04
N GLU A 196 5.16 -7.21 -7.07
CA GLU A 196 5.99 -7.53 -5.92
C GLU A 196 6.70 -6.26 -5.47
N LEU A 197 6.41 -5.81 -4.25
CA LEU A 197 7.01 -4.64 -3.65
C LEU A 197 7.91 -5.06 -2.50
N GLN A 198 9.17 -4.63 -2.55
CA GLN A 198 10.10 -4.74 -1.44
C GLN A 198 10.53 -3.33 -1.01
N ASN A 199 10.42 -3.04 0.29
CA ASN A 199 10.88 -1.81 0.89
C ASN A 199 11.84 -2.12 2.03
N SER A 200 13.03 -1.52 2.02
CA SER A 200 14.00 -1.63 3.10
C SER A 200 14.34 -0.24 3.61
N TYR A 201 14.37 -0.05 4.92
CA TYR A 201 14.59 1.27 5.49
C TYR A 201 15.47 1.26 6.73
N VAL A 202 16.16 2.39 6.92
CA VAL A 202 17.03 2.67 8.08
C VAL A 202 16.74 4.08 8.57
N TYR A 203 16.43 4.23 9.84
CA TYR A 203 16.26 5.53 10.50
C TYR A 203 17.21 5.64 11.67
N LEU A 204 17.94 6.73 11.73
CA LEU A 204 18.78 7.10 12.87
C LEU A 204 18.26 8.41 13.44
N ASP A 205 17.71 8.35 14.65
CA ASP A 205 17.21 9.49 15.40
C ASP A 205 18.23 9.83 16.49
N HIS A 206 18.65 11.11 16.57
CA HIS A 206 19.58 11.60 17.58
C HIS A 206 19.10 12.89 18.21
N ASN A 207 19.02 12.91 19.53
CA ASN A 207 18.67 14.09 20.34
C ASN A 207 19.94 14.71 20.91
N PHE A 208 20.46 15.79 20.30
CA PHE A 208 21.63 16.50 20.83
C PHE A 208 21.35 17.16 22.19
N ASN A 209 20.16 17.70 22.33
CA ASN A 209 19.63 18.33 23.55
C ASN A 209 18.12 18.56 23.37
N ASP A 210 17.45 19.22 24.33
CA ASP A 210 16.01 19.48 24.31
C ASP A 210 15.54 20.35 23.13
N ARG A 211 16.47 21.09 22.49
CA ARG A 211 16.16 22.01 21.38
C ARG A 211 16.55 21.49 20.00
N TRP A 212 17.54 20.61 19.95
CA TRP A 212 18.10 20.13 18.68
C TRP A 212 17.96 18.62 18.58
N LYS A 213 17.29 18.20 17.51
CA LYS A 213 17.14 16.80 17.12
C LYS A 213 17.53 16.64 15.67
N ALA A 214 18.12 15.51 15.33
CA ALA A 214 18.39 15.13 13.94
C ALA A 214 17.77 13.76 13.64
N LYS A 215 17.22 13.63 12.44
CA LYS A 215 16.78 12.34 11.88
C LYS A 215 17.48 12.14 10.55
N LEU A 216 18.19 11.03 10.43
CA LEU A 216 18.72 10.55 9.16
C LEU A 216 17.86 9.37 8.71
N SER A 217 17.37 9.43 7.48
CA SER A 217 16.49 8.42 6.92
C SER A 217 17.01 7.96 5.58
N PHE A 218 17.05 6.64 5.39
CA PHE A 218 17.35 6.00 4.13
C PHE A 218 16.29 4.94 3.85
N SER A 219 15.79 4.91 2.62
CA SER A 219 14.90 3.84 2.16
C SER A 219 15.27 3.42 0.74
N ARG A 220 15.04 2.15 0.46
CA ARG A 220 15.14 1.57 -0.88
C ARG A 220 13.87 0.81 -1.17
N GLN A 221 13.27 1.12 -2.31
CA GLN A 221 12.07 0.46 -2.81
C GLN A 221 12.38 -0.19 -4.14
N ASP A 222 12.10 -1.48 -4.25
CA ASP A 222 12.17 -2.25 -5.47
C ASP A 222 10.74 -2.74 -5.79
N LEU A 223 10.29 -2.51 -7.03
CA LEU A 223 8.99 -2.95 -7.51
C LEU A 223 9.15 -3.71 -8.81
N ASP A 224 8.73 -4.96 -8.79
CA ASP A 224 8.55 -5.79 -9.98
C ASP A 224 7.07 -5.89 -10.32
N ALA A 225 6.72 -5.67 -11.57
CA ALA A 225 5.34 -5.73 -12.03
C ALA A 225 5.21 -6.54 -13.33
N PHE A 226 4.27 -7.46 -13.32
CA PHE A 226 3.89 -8.23 -14.48
C PHE A 226 2.40 -8.07 -14.76
N ALA A 227 2.04 -7.67 -15.99
CA ALA A 227 0.65 -7.56 -16.41
C ALA A 227 0.40 -8.31 -17.71
N LYS A 228 -0.62 -9.16 -17.69
CA LYS A 228 -1.18 -9.81 -18.88
C LYS A 228 -2.67 -9.48 -18.91
N THR A 229 -3.04 -8.57 -19.81
CA THR A 229 -4.37 -7.96 -19.83
C THR A 229 -5.03 -8.14 -21.19
N SER A 230 -6.35 -8.07 -21.22
CA SER A 230 -7.14 -7.98 -22.46
C SER A 230 -7.86 -6.64 -22.50
N TYR A 231 -7.99 -6.09 -23.68
CA TYR A 231 -8.82 -4.93 -23.92
C TYR A 231 -9.82 -5.24 -25.02
N ALA A 232 -11.09 -5.00 -24.77
CA ALA A 232 -12.09 -4.99 -25.82
C ALA A 232 -11.96 -3.67 -26.59
N TYR A 233 -11.65 -3.75 -27.88
CA TYR A 233 -11.60 -2.60 -28.76
C TYR A 233 -12.83 -2.63 -29.70
N ASN A 234 -13.59 -1.54 -29.77
CA ASN A 234 -14.53 -1.36 -30.86
C ASN A 234 -13.73 -1.07 -32.13
N GLY A 235 -13.45 -2.12 -32.90
CA GLY A 235 -13.02 -1.96 -34.29
C GLY A 235 -14.21 -1.52 -35.13
N ASN A 236 -14.21 -0.29 -35.61
CA ASN A 236 -15.02 0.08 -36.76
C ASN A 236 -14.41 -0.50 -38.03
#